data_484cd0f090a10afd413acff2cd8529b2
#
_entry.id   484cd0f090a10afd413acff2cd8529b2
#
_cell.length_a   1.000
_cell.length_b   1.000
_cell.length_c   1.000
_cell.angle_alpha   90.00
_cell.angle_beta   90.00
_cell.angle_gamma   90.00
#
_symmetry.space_group_name_H-M   'P 1'
#
loop_
_entity.id
_entity.type
_entity.pdbx_description
1 polymer ?
#
loop_
_entity_poly.entity_id
_entity_poly.type
_entity_poly.pdbx_seq_one_letter_code
_entity_poly.pdbx_strand_id
1 'polypeptide(L)'
;MFQSNFKQSGLLILLIFASITSFGQEKHLKNIKQLTFGGDNAEAYFSPKGDKLTLQVTNKAFGVSCDQIFMLDLQAQEFNEKSIQLVSTGKGRTTCSYYMPDGQHILYASTHAADHACPAPPKPIDGKYLWAIYPEFDIYIADLKGNITKQLTNTPGYDAEAVVSPDGKKIAFTSIRSGDLELYTMDIDGSNLKQITFGLGYDGGCFFSHDSKKLVFRSSRPKTAEAIKEYK
;
A
#
# COMPACT_ATOMS: atom_id res chain seq x y z
N MET A 1 -22.60 -9.01 -85.60
CA MET A 1 -21.39 -8.69 -84.83
C MET A 1 -21.80 -7.70 -83.76
N PHE A 2 -22.23 -8.21 -82.58
CA PHE A 2 -22.72 -7.42 -81.47
C PHE A 2 -21.74 -7.57 -80.32
N GLN A 3 -21.07 -6.49 -79.92
CA GLN A 3 -20.29 -6.43 -78.69
C GLN A 3 -21.21 -6.00 -77.56
N SER A 4 -21.38 -6.83 -76.56
CA SER A 4 -22.02 -6.49 -75.29
C SER A 4 -21.00 -6.00 -74.27
N ASN A 5 -21.12 -4.73 -73.90
CA ASN A 5 -20.40 -4.12 -72.85
C ASN A 5 -21.02 -4.50 -71.48
N PHE A 6 -20.33 -5.34 -70.72
CA PHE A 6 -20.70 -5.59 -69.33
C PHE A 6 -20.04 -4.50 -68.44
N LYS A 7 -20.86 -3.58 -67.93
CA LYS A 7 -20.43 -2.68 -66.83
C LYS A 7 -20.50 -3.44 -65.53
N GLN A 8 -19.33 -3.73 -64.95
CA GLN A 8 -19.22 -4.20 -63.58
C GLN A 8 -19.43 -3.02 -62.64
N SER A 9 -20.59 -2.99 -61.97
CA SER A 9 -20.84 -2.10 -60.83
C SER A 9 -20.21 -2.73 -59.58
N GLY A 10 -19.04 -2.22 -59.19
CA GLY A 10 -18.39 -2.61 -57.92
C GLY A 10 -19.20 -2.06 -56.76
N LEU A 11 -19.86 -2.94 -56.01
CA LEU A 11 -20.50 -2.61 -54.75
C LEU A 11 -19.42 -2.50 -53.66
N LEU A 12 -19.03 -1.27 -53.34
CA LEU A 12 -18.09 -0.99 -52.24
C LEU A 12 -18.84 -1.16 -50.91
N ILE A 13 -18.71 -2.32 -50.28
CA ILE A 13 -19.22 -2.54 -48.92
C ILE A 13 -18.28 -1.85 -47.93
N LEU A 14 -18.70 -0.69 -47.46
CA LEU A 14 -18.03 0.04 -46.37
C LEU A 14 -18.34 -0.67 -45.05
N LEU A 15 -17.45 -1.55 -44.59
CA LEU A 15 -17.51 -2.14 -43.27
C LEU A 15 -17.11 -1.03 -42.24
N ILE A 16 -18.12 -0.36 -41.71
CA ILE A 16 -17.96 0.50 -40.55
C ILE A 16 -17.73 -0.43 -39.34
N PHE A 17 -16.47 -0.62 -38.95
CA PHE A 17 -16.15 -1.15 -37.64
C PHE A 17 -16.59 -0.14 -36.59
N ALA A 18 -17.79 -0.25 -36.09
CA ALA A 18 -18.22 0.39 -34.87
C ALA A 18 -17.42 -0.28 -33.72
N SER A 19 -16.31 0.33 -33.33
CA SER A 19 -15.64 -0.02 -32.09
C SER A 19 -16.62 0.26 -30.95
N ILE A 20 -17.34 -0.77 -30.52
CA ILE A 20 -18.11 -0.72 -29.28
C ILE A 20 -17.08 -0.70 -28.17
N THR A 21 -16.67 0.50 -27.78
CA THR A 21 -15.99 0.68 -26.50
C THR A 21 -17.01 0.33 -25.43
N SER A 22 -16.97 -0.92 -24.95
CA SER A 22 -17.71 -1.33 -23.77
C SER A 22 -17.09 -0.59 -22.59
N PHE A 23 -17.61 0.59 -22.28
CA PHE A 23 -17.38 1.19 -20.98
C PHE A 23 -18.11 0.32 -19.98
N GLY A 24 -17.40 -0.55 -19.27
CA GLY A 24 -17.93 -1.23 -18.12
C GLY A 24 -18.46 -0.16 -17.17
N GLN A 25 -19.80 0.00 -17.11
CA GLN A 25 -20.38 1.00 -16.23
C GLN A 25 -20.17 0.55 -14.80
N GLU A 26 -19.24 1.24 -14.09
CA GLU A 26 -19.00 1.00 -12.68
C GLU A 26 -20.25 1.34 -11.87
N LYS A 27 -20.89 0.32 -11.28
CA LYS A 27 -22.16 0.49 -10.56
C LYS A 27 -22.01 1.06 -9.16
N HIS A 28 -20.83 0.87 -8.57
CA HIS A 28 -20.58 1.14 -7.15
C HIS A 28 -19.75 2.40 -6.91
N LEU A 29 -19.03 2.88 -7.92
CA LEU A 29 -18.18 4.07 -7.83
C LEU A 29 -18.82 5.23 -8.60
N LYS A 30 -18.98 6.36 -7.93
CA LYS A 30 -19.51 7.61 -8.50
C LYS A 30 -18.57 8.76 -8.18
N ASN A 31 -18.52 9.75 -9.06
CA ASN A 31 -17.72 10.97 -8.87
C ASN A 31 -16.23 10.67 -8.60
N ILE A 32 -15.66 9.71 -9.34
CA ILE A 32 -14.24 9.34 -9.22
C ILE A 32 -13.40 10.57 -9.54
N LYS A 33 -12.46 10.90 -8.64
CA LYS A 33 -11.50 11.98 -8.79
C LYS A 33 -10.09 11.48 -8.55
N GLN A 34 -9.17 11.76 -9.47
CA GLN A 34 -7.75 11.52 -9.28
C GLN A 34 -7.18 12.58 -8.35
N LEU A 35 -6.43 12.15 -7.31
CA LEU A 35 -5.89 13.02 -6.27
C LEU A 35 -4.38 13.21 -6.38
N THR A 36 -3.66 12.30 -7.06
CA THR A 36 -2.20 12.35 -7.18
C THR A 36 -1.77 12.21 -8.64
N PHE A 37 -0.67 12.85 -9.01
CA PHE A 37 -0.17 12.92 -10.37
C PHE A 37 1.34 12.66 -10.41
N GLY A 38 1.75 11.62 -11.16
CA GLY A 38 3.16 11.22 -11.29
C GLY A 38 3.72 10.48 -10.08
N GLY A 39 4.83 9.76 -10.30
CA GLY A 39 5.44 8.87 -9.31
C GLY A 39 4.58 7.64 -8.99
N ASP A 40 5.01 6.89 -7.97
CA ASP A 40 4.26 5.78 -7.43
C ASP A 40 3.51 6.26 -6.17
N ASN A 41 2.21 5.99 -6.10
CA ASN A 41 1.35 6.40 -4.99
C ASN A 41 0.50 5.19 -4.56
N ALA A 42 0.59 4.80 -3.30
CA ALA A 42 -0.06 3.60 -2.78
C ALA A 42 -0.45 3.74 -1.32
N GLU A 43 -1.12 2.73 -0.78
CA GLU A 43 -1.40 2.58 0.64
C GLU A 43 -2.02 3.84 1.27
N ALA A 44 -3.12 4.34 0.66
CA ALA A 44 -3.80 5.55 1.11
C ALA A 44 -4.87 5.24 2.18
N TYR A 45 -4.78 5.91 3.33
CA TYR A 45 -5.69 5.73 4.46
C TYR A 45 -6.22 7.06 4.99
N PHE A 46 -7.52 7.11 5.28
CA PHE A 46 -8.17 8.29 5.80
C PHE A 46 -7.77 8.63 7.23
N SER A 47 -7.69 9.93 7.51
CA SER A 47 -7.68 10.44 8.88
C SER A 47 -9.01 10.08 9.61
N PRO A 48 -9.03 10.06 10.95
CA PRO A 48 -10.27 9.80 11.71
C PRO A 48 -11.43 10.74 11.37
N LYS A 49 -11.13 11.96 10.92
CA LYS A 49 -12.14 12.95 10.47
C LYS A 49 -12.48 12.82 8.98
N GLY A 50 -11.76 12.03 8.21
CA GLY A 50 -11.94 11.92 6.77
C GLY A 50 -11.53 13.14 5.96
N ASP A 51 -10.80 14.08 6.55
CA ASP A 51 -10.36 15.33 5.92
C ASP A 51 -8.95 15.25 5.32
N LYS A 52 -8.20 14.18 5.61
CA LYS A 52 -6.85 13.94 5.12
C LYS A 52 -6.65 12.47 4.73
N LEU A 53 -5.63 12.22 3.92
CA LEU A 53 -5.10 10.89 3.67
C LEU A 53 -3.63 10.85 4.07
N THR A 54 -3.17 9.75 4.64
CA THR A 54 -1.75 9.35 4.54
C THR A 54 -1.59 8.47 3.32
N LEU A 55 -0.45 8.54 2.66
CA LEU A 55 -0.13 7.68 1.52
C LEU A 55 1.37 7.49 1.39
N GLN A 56 1.74 6.34 0.83
CA GLN A 56 3.11 6.00 0.48
C GLN A 56 3.42 6.56 -0.91
N VAL A 57 4.50 7.32 -1.05
CA VAL A 57 4.86 7.98 -2.30
C VAL A 57 6.34 7.80 -2.62
N THR A 58 6.65 7.40 -3.85
CA THR A 58 7.96 7.56 -4.48
C THR A 58 7.83 8.54 -5.63
N ASN A 59 8.37 9.76 -5.48
CA ASN A 59 8.31 10.77 -6.53
C ASN A 59 9.54 11.70 -6.47
N LYS A 60 10.35 11.68 -7.52
CA LYS A 60 11.54 12.53 -7.62
C LYS A 60 11.22 14.02 -7.60
N ALA A 61 10.04 14.43 -8.09
CA ALA A 61 9.59 15.83 -8.03
C ALA A 61 9.39 16.30 -6.58
N PHE A 62 9.11 15.38 -5.65
CA PHE A 62 9.00 15.66 -4.21
C PHE A 62 10.32 15.45 -3.45
N GLY A 63 11.42 15.22 -4.18
CA GLY A 63 12.75 15.02 -3.59
C GLY A 63 12.97 13.65 -2.96
N VAL A 64 12.07 12.68 -3.20
CA VAL A 64 12.18 11.33 -2.64
C VAL A 64 12.42 10.29 -3.74
N SER A 65 13.41 9.45 -3.52
CA SER A 65 13.85 8.39 -4.44
C SER A 65 13.37 7.00 -4.07
N CYS A 66 12.79 6.84 -2.89
CA CYS A 66 12.07 5.63 -2.47
C CYS A 66 10.89 6.00 -1.59
N ASP A 67 10.09 5.01 -1.26
CA ASP A 67 8.84 5.18 -0.55
C ASP A 67 9.01 5.99 0.74
N GLN A 68 8.24 7.07 0.84
CA GLN A 68 8.10 7.89 2.02
C GLN A 68 6.62 8.12 2.31
N ILE A 69 6.28 8.44 3.55
CA ILE A 69 4.90 8.71 3.92
C ILE A 69 4.61 10.20 3.78
N PHE A 70 3.56 10.50 3.04
CA PHE A 70 3.02 11.83 2.86
C PHE A 70 1.61 11.93 3.42
N MET A 71 1.21 13.14 3.73
CA MET A 71 -0.17 13.50 4.08
C MET A 71 -0.73 14.39 2.97
N LEU A 72 -1.93 14.07 2.50
CA LEU A 72 -2.69 14.87 1.54
C LEU A 72 -3.89 15.49 2.24
N ASP A 73 -4.04 16.82 2.11
CA ASP A 73 -5.21 17.55 2.58
C ASP A 73 -6.35 17.43 1.55
N LEU A 74 -7.45 16.80 1.92
CA LEU A 74 -8.60 16.59 1.04
C LEU A 74 -9.48 17.84 0.89
N GLN A 75 -9.28 18.86 1.73
CA GLN A 75 -9.98 20.14 1.65
C GLN A 75 -9.27 21.15 0.73
N ALA A 76 -8.10 20.79 0.19
CA ALA A 76 -7.39 21.61 -0.77
C ALA A 76 -8.25 21.84 -2.04
N GLN A 77 -8.28 23.07 -2.53
CA GLN A 77 -9.00 23.41 -3.76
C GLN A 77 -8.41 22.73 -4.99
N GLU A 78 -7.08 22.57 -4.99
CA GLU A 78 -6.31 21.89 -6.03
C GLU A 78 -5.37 20.88 -5.40
N PHE A 79 -5.23 19.71 -6.05
CA PHE A 79 -4.28 18.69 -5.64
C PHE A 79 -2.97 18.88 -6.42
N ASN A 80 -1.98 19.44 -5.76
CA ASN A 80 -0.66 19.73 -6.29
C ASN A 80 0.41 19.59 -5.20
N GLU A 81 1.64 19.98 -5.47
CA GLU A 81 2.77 19.90 -4.54
C GLU A 81 2.53 20.63 -3.20
N LYS A 82 1.62 21.61 -3.16
CA LYS A 82 1.31 22.37 -1.92
C LYS A 82 0.25 21.68 -1.05
N SER A 83 -0.53 20.76 -1.63
CA SER A 83 -1.56 20.01 -0.90
C SER A 83 -1.04 18.71 -0.29
N ILE A 84 0.22 18.34 -0.58
CA ILE A 84 0.87 17.13 -0.07
C ILE A 84 2.08 17.51 0.80
N GLN A 85 2.22 16.87 1.94
CA GLN A 85 3.28 17.14 2.92
C GLN A 85 3.98 15.84 3.32
N LEU A 86 5.32 15.84 3.32
CA LEU A 86 6.11 14.74 3.89
C LEU A 86 5.88 14.67 5.40
N VAL A 87 5.53 13.47 5.90
CA VAL A 87 5.28 13.19 7.33
C VAL A 87 6.08 12.00 7.85
N SER A 88 6.99 11.46 7.04
CA SER A 88 8.05 10.56 7.47
C SER A 88 9.40 11.28 7.50
N THR A 89 10.45 10.58 7.92
CA THR A 89 11.79 11.20 8.10
C THR A 89 12.48 11.63 6.82
N GLY A 90 11.99 11.21 5.64
CA GLY A 90 12.69 11.37 4.35
C GLY A 90 13.91 10.46 4.19
N LYS A 91 14.15 9.54 5.13
CA LYS A 91 15.31 8.65 5.19
C LYS A 91 14.87 7.19 5.18
N GLY A 92 15.76 6.31 4.68
CA GLY A 92 15.45 4.89 4.52
C GLY A 92 14.28 4.68 3.58
N ARG A 93 13.63 3.53 3.68
CA ARG A 93 12.37 3.20 3.02
C ARG A 93 11.25 3.13 4.05
N THR A 94 10.08 3.62 3.73
CA THR A 94 8.89 3.53 4.58
C THR A 94 7.79 2.71 3.90
N THR A 95 6.83 2.22 4.68
CA THR A 95 5.63 1.55 4.15
C THR A 95 4.47 1.61 5.12
N CYS A 96 3.25 1.43 4.59
CA CYS A 96 2.01 1.13 5.32
C CYS A 96 1.77 2.06 6.52
N SER A 97 1.47 3.32 6.25
CA SER A 97 1.10 4.26 7.31
C SER A 97 -0.35 4.09 7.74
N TYR A 98 -0.65 4.46 8.98
CA TYR A 98 -2.02 4.49 9.49
C TYR A 98 -2.17 5.64 10.50
N TYR A 99 -3.34 6.30 10.54
CA TYR A 99 -3.60 7.33 11.53
C TYR A 99 -3.81 6.72 12.93
N MET A 100 -3.24 7.39 13.94
CA MET A 100 -3.63 7.14 15.31
C MET A 100 -5.03 7.75 15.57
N PRO A 101 -5.81 7.20 16.53
CA PRO A 101 -7.18 7.68 16.81
C PRO A 101 -7.27 9.14 17.24
N ASP A 102 -6.17 9.70 17.75
CA ASP A 102 -6.09 11.12 18.14
C ASP A 102 -6.07 12.07 16.93
N GLY A 103 -5.82 11.54 15.71
CA GLY A 103 -5.69 12.32 14.49
C GLY A 103 -4.52 13.30 14.47
N GLN A 104 -3.59 13.20 15.43
CA GLN A 104 -2.38 14.03 15.54
C GLN A 104 -1.10 13.25 15.29
N HIS A 105 -1.19 11.93 15.30
CA HIS A 105 -0.07 11.03 15.05
C HIS A 105 -0.42 10.02 13.98
N ILE A 106 0.62 9.50 13.32
CA ILE A 106 0.57 8.36 12.42
C ILE A 106 1.53 7.29 12.91
N LEU A 107 1.25 6.03 12.58
CA LEU A 107 2.25 4.97 12.65
C LEU A 107 2.64 4.55 11.23
N TYR A 108 3.86 4.09 11.07
CA TYR A 108 4.36 3.52 9.82
C TYR A 108 5.59 2.66 10.08
N ALA A 109 5.91 1.77 9.14
CA ALA A 109 7.15 1.01 9.19
C ALA A 109 8.26 1.71 8.39
N SER A 110 9.51 1.62 8.87
CA SER A 110 10.66 2.26 8.23
C SER A 110 11.98 1.56 8.54
N THR A 111 12.92 1.64 7.58
CA THR A 111 14.31 1.16 7.75
C THR A 111 15.26 2.26 8.20
N HIS A 112 14.80 3.50 8.43
CA HIS A 112 15.65 4.68 8.62
C HIS A 112 16.60 4.63 9.82
N ALA A 113 16.26 3.84 10.85
CA ALA A 113 17.11 3.71 12.02
C ALA A 113 18.35 2.85 11.76
N ALA A 114 18.27 1.89 10.87
CA ALA A 114 19.39 1.05 10.49
C ALA A 114 20.27 1.71 9.40
N ASP A 115 19.63 2.33 8.38
CA ASP A 115 20.33 3.09 7.35
C ASP A 115 19.45 4.24 6.84
N HIS A 116 20.06 5.41 6.68
CA HIS A 116 19.41 6.57 6.07
C HIS A 116 19.26 6.44 4.56
N ALA A 117 20.05 5.60 3.90
CA ALA A 117 19.96 5.35 2.47
C ALA A 117 18.71 4.54 2.13
N CYS A 118 18.19 4.76 0.94
CA CYS A 118 17.14 3.92 0.39
C CYS A 118 17.69 2.52 0.06
N PRO A 119 17.18 1.44 0.64
CA PRO A 119 17.63 0.11 0.29
C PRO A 119 17.33 -0.20 -1.19
N ALA A 120 18.25 -0.90 -1.84
CA ALA A 120 18.10 -1.26 -3.25
C ALA A 120 16.83 -2.11 -3.45
N PRO A 121 16.00 -1.81 -4.46
CA PRO A 121 14.83 -2.65 -4.74
C PRO A 121 15.28 -4.04 -5.21
N PRO A 122 14.50 -5.08 -4.93
CA PRO A 122 14.78 -6.42 -5.44
C PRO A 122 14.71 -6.43 -6.97
N LYS A 123 15.54 -7.25 -7.58
CA LYS A 123 15.47 -7.47 -9.04
C LYS A 123 14.20 -8.28 -9.34
N PRO A 124 13.38 -7.88 -10.32
CA PRO A 124 12.24 -8.68 -10.73
C PRO A 124 12.65 -10.11 -11.11
N ILE A 125 11.87 -11.11 -10.70
CA ILE A 125 12.04 -12.50 -11.15
C ILE A 125 10.94 -12.75 -12.21
N ASP A 126 11.36 -13.14 -13.41
CA ASP A 126 10.45 -13.35 -14.55
C ASP A 126 9.49 -12.18 -14.84
N GLY A 127 9.98 -10.95 -14.65
CA GLY A 127 9.19 -9.73 -14.83
C GLY A 127 8.12 -9.48 -13.75
N LYS A 128 8.05 -10.31 -12.72
CA LYS A 128 7.10 -10.15 -11.61
C LYS A 128 7.60 -9.10 -10.62
N TYR A 129 6.69 -8.28 -10.13
CA TYR A 129 6.94 -7.36 -9.03
C TYR A 129 7.22 -8.15 -7.75
N LEU A 130 8.27 -7.75 -7.02
CA LEU A 130 8.65 -8.33 -5.74
C LEU A 130 8.70 -7.23 -4.69
N TRP A 131 8.08 -7.50 -3.54
CA TRP A 131 8.28 -6.71 -2.34
C TRP A 131 9.36 -7.38 -1.47
N ALA A 132 10.43 -6.64 -1.17
CA ALA A 132 11.50 -7.18 -0.34
C ALA A 132 11.11 -7.15 1.14
N ILE A 133 11.37 -8.26 1.83
CA ILE A 133 11.25 -8.35 3.28
C ILE A 133 12.58 -7.89 3.88
N TYR A 134 12.73 -6.55 3.99
CA TYR A 134 13.94 -5.97 4.60
C TYR A 134 13.90 -6.20 6.11
N PRO A 135 14.94 -6.81 6.70
CA PRO A 135 14.97 -7.14 8.13
C PRO A 135 15.11 -5.91 9.05
N GLU A 136 15.30 -4.73 8.46
CA GLU A 136 15.46 -3.46 9.16
C GLU A 136 14.15 -2.68 9.30
N PHE A 137 13.03 -3.21 8.82
CA PHE A 137 11.74 -2.55 9.04
C PHE A 137 11.30 -2.67 10.49
N ASP A 138 11.17 -1.52 11.13
CA ASP A 138 10.57 -1.33 12.45
C ASP A 138 9.38 -0.37 12.38
N ILE A 139 8.48 -0.47 13.36
CA ILE A 139 7.26 0.35 13.45
C ILE A 139 7.51 1.56 14.35
N TYR A 140 7.13 2.73 13.85
CA TYR A 140 7.30 4.03 14.51
C TYR A 140 5.98 4.78 14.62
N ILE A 141 5.86 5.61 15.66
CA ILE A 141 4.84 6.66 15.76
C ILE A 141 5.52 8.00 15.49
N ALA A 142 4.92 8.82 14.64
CA ALA A 142 5.37 10.17 14.34
C ALA A 142 4.20 11.17 14.48
N ASP A 143 4.55 12.43 14.77
CA ASP A 143 3.60 13.53 14.65
C ASP A 143 3.38 13.90 13.16
N LEU A 144 2.37 14.73 12.88
CA LEU A 144 2.08 15.15 11.50
C LEU A 144 3.11 16.14 10.92
N LYS A 145 4.18 16.46 11.65
CA LYS A 145 5.33 17.23 11.16
C LYS A 145 6.52 16.33 10.78
N GLY A 146 6.38 15.00 10.97
CA GLY A 146 7.40 14.01 10.66
C GLY A 146 8.39 13.73 11.79
N ASN A 147 8.16 14.25 13.01
CA ASN A 147 9.02 13.95 14.16
C ASN A 147 8.62 12.60 14.74
N ILE A 148 9.59 11.68 14.88
CA ILE A 148 9.39 10.42 15.57
C ILE A 148 9.13 10.70 17.05
N THR A 149 8.01 10.23 17.56
CA THR A 149 7.63 10.32 18.96
C THR A 149 7.85 9.02 19.71
N LYS A 150 7.82 7.89 19.01
CA LYS A 150 8.06 6.57 19.59
C LYS A 150 8.51 5.54 18.55
N GLN A 151 9.44 4.67 18.92
CA GLN A 151 9.72 3.40 18.24
C GLN A 151 8.97 2.30 18.98
N LEU A 152 8.17 1.51 18.26
CA LEU A 152 7.33 0.45 18.84
C LEU A 152 7.98 -0.93 18.76
N THR A 153 8.77 -1.18 17.70
CA THR A 153 9.52 -2.42 17.52
C THR A 153 10.99 -2.13 17.28
N ASN A 154 11.86 -3.05 17.69
CA ASN A 154 13.32 -2.99 17.48
C ASN A 154 13.94 -4.40 17.43
N THR A 155 13.14 -5.41 17.14
CA THR A 155 13.58 -6.79 17.04
C THR A 155 14.11 -7.05 15.63
N PRO A 156 15.28 -7.71 15.46
CA PRO A 156 15.76 -8.06 14.14
C PRO A 156 14.71 -8.86 13.35
N GLY A 157 14.43 -8.43 12.13
CA GLY A 157 13.43 -8.99 11.25
C GLY A 157 12.41 -7.95 10.79
N TYR A 158 11.58 -8.34 9.84
CA TYR A 158 10.56 -7.48 9.25
C TYR A 158 9.39 -7.27 10.23
N ASP A 159 9.14 -6.03 10.62
CA ASP A 159 7.95 -5.58 11.36
C ASP A 159 7.27 -4.46 10.57
N ALA A 160 6.11 -4.72 9.95
CA ALA A 160 5.42 -3.76 9.09
C ALA A 160 3.91 -4.02 8.98
N GLU A 161 3.23 -3.33 8.05
CA GLU A 161 1.80 -3.47 7.77
C GLU A 161 0.92 -3.21 9.01
N ALA A 162 1.33 -2.27 9.85
CA ALA A 162 0.68 -2.01 11.12
C ALA A 162 -0.60 -1.17 10.97
N VAL A 163 -1.66 -1.57 11.68
CA VAL A 163 -2.94 -0.86 11.78
C VAL A 163 -3.39 -0.73 13.23
N VAL A 164 -4.16 0.32 13.51
CA VAL A 164 -4.71 0.58 14.85
C VAL A 164 -6.15 0.12 14.93
N SER A 165 -6.55 -0.48 16.06
CA SER A 165 -7.95 -0.82 16.31
C SER A 165 -8.82 0.45 16.42
N PRO A 166 -10.09 0.43 15.96
CA PRO A 166 -10.98 1.61 16.05
C PRO A 166 -11.17 2.16 17.47
N ASP A 167 -11.07 1.31 18.49
CA ASP A 167 -11.13 1.73 19.89
C ASP A 167 -9.81 2.31 20.44
N GLY A 168 -8.76 2.36 19.61
CA GLY A 168 -7.45 2.95 19.92
C GLY A 168 -6.59 2.17 20.90
N LYS A 169 -6.92 0.91 21.22
CA LYS A 169 -6.22 0.16 22.27
C LYS A 169 -5.17 -0.78 21.76
N LYS A 170 -5.30 -1.27 20.53
CA LYS A 170 -4.44 -2.30 19.96
C LYS A 170 -3.83 -1.86 18.64
N ILE A 171 -2.66 -2.39 18.37
CA ILE A 171 -2.00 -2.39 17.06
C ILE A 171 -1.93 -3.85 16.61
N ALA A 172 -2.28 -4.11 15.34
CA ALA A 172 -2.00 -5.38 14.68
C ALA A 172 -1.00 -5.15 13.56
N PHE A 173 -0.07 -6.07 13.34
CA PHE A 173 1.01 -5.92 12.37
C PHE A 173 1.55 -7.27 11.91
N THR A 174 2.28 -7.27 10.81
CA THR A 174 2.98 -8.44 10.26
C THR A 174 4.42 -8.47 10.75
N SER A 175 4.90 -9.64 11.21
CA SER A 175 6.27 -9.83 11.69
C SER A 175 6.82 -11.20 11.30
N ILE A 176 8.13 -11.25 11.03
CA ILE A 176 8.86 -12.50 10.74
C ILE A 176 9.56 -13.08 11.97
N ARG A 177 9.38 -12.49 13.15
CA ARG A 177 10.09 -12.87 14.39
C ARG A 177 9.94 -14.33 14.82
N SER A 178 8.89 -15.03 14.39
CA SER A 178 8.68 -16.46 14.64
C SER A 178 9.27 -17.37 13.56
N GLY A 179 9.95 -16.80 12.55
CA GLY A 179 10.56 -17.52 11.44
C GLY A 179 9.70 -17.59 10.18
N ASP A 180 8.46 -17.07 10.23
CA ASP A 180 7.57 -16.87 9.08
C ASP A 180 6.78 -15.58 9.24
N LEU A 181 6.15 -15.11 8.16
CA LEU A 181 5.34 -13.89 8.15
C LEU A 181 3.98 -14.16 8.81
N GLU A 182 3.86 -13.76 10.07
CA GLU A 182 2.70 -14.01 10.92
C GLU A 182 2.12 -12.69 11.46
N LEU A 183 0.85 -12.71 11.83
CA LEU A 183 0.20 -11.59 12.49
C LEU A 183 0.50 -11.56 13.98
N TYR A 184 0.78 -10.37 14.47
CA TYR A 184 0.96 -10.04 15.87
C TYR A 184 0.02 -8.91 16.27
N THR A 185 -0.29 -8.85 17.56
CA THR A 185 -0.93 -7.69 18.19
C THR A 185 -0.11 -7.22 19.37
N MET A 186 -0.19 -5.93 19.67
CA MET A 186 0.36 -5.30 20.86
C MET A 186 -0.60 -4.22 21.35
N ASP A 187 -0.43 -3.75 22.57
CA ASP A 187 -1.10 -2.56 23.05
C ASP A 187 -0.59 -1.31 22.32
N ILE A 188 -1.36 -0.22 22.36
CA ILE A 188 -1.03 1.03 21.66
C ILE A 188 0.32 1.61 22.10
N ASP A 189 0.79 1.24 23.28
CA ASP A 189 2.09 1.64 23.82
C ASP A 189 3.24 0.68 23.47
N GLY A 190 2.99 -0.38 22.68
CA GLY A 190 3.95 -1.41 22.29
C GLY A 190 4.07 -2.56 23.27
N SER A 191 3.38 -2.53 24.42
CA SER A 191 3.40 -3.60 25.42
C SER A 191 2.46 -4.77 25.02
N ASN A 192 2.49 -5.86 25.79
CA ASN A 192 1.59 -7.02 25.65
C ASN A 192 1.57 -7.65 24.24
N LEU A 193 2.77 -7.79 23.66
CA LEU A 193 2.96 -8.44 22.36
C LEU A 193 2.41 -9.88 22.37
N LYS A 194 1.61 -10.20 21.35
CA LYS A 194 0.99 -11.52 21.19
C LYS A 194 0.97 -11.94 19.72
N GLN A 195 1.44 -13.16 19.43
CA GLN A 195 1.26 -13.79 18.13
C GLN A 195 -0.20 -14.25 17.96
N ILE A 196 -0.76 -14.03 16.78
CA ILE A 196 -2.16 -14.30 16.44
C ILE A 196 -2.30 -15.46 15.47
N THR A 197 -1.40 -15.55 14.47
CA THR A 197 -1.41 -16.62 13.47
C THR A 197 -0.20 -17.53 13.63
N PHE A 198 -0.36 -18.78 13.19
CA PHE A 198 0.65 -19.81 13.35
C PHE A 198 0.56 -20.77 12.16
N GLY A 199 1.51 -20.79 11.31
CA GLY A 199 1.49 -21.74 10.20
C GLY A 199 2.30 -21.28 9.01
N LEU A 200 2.77 -22.24 8.23
CA LEU A 200 3.57 -21.93 7.05
C LEU A 200 2.75 -21.16 6.02
N GLY A 201 3.26 -20.01 5.62
CA GLY A 201 2.68 -19.14 4.62
C GLY A 201 2.51 -17.70 5.11
N TYR A 202 2.42 -16.77 4.19
CA TYR A 202 2.24 -15.36 4.53
C TYR A 202 0.88 -15.11 5.19
N ASP A 203 0.90 -14.45 6.34
CA ASP A 203 -0.25 -13.84 7.01
C ASP A 203 0.05 -12.35 7.24
N GLY A 204 -0.70 -11.47 6.59
CA GLY A 204 -0.41 -10.03 6.68
C GLY A 204 -1.49 -9.15 6.06
N GLY A 205 -1.22 -7.84 6.01
CA GLY A 205 -2.13 -6.84 5.45
C GLY A 205 -3.49 -6.84 6.16
N CYS A 206 -3.49 -6.81 7.50
CA CYS A 206 -4.70 -6.96 8.31
C CYS A 206 -5.42 -5.64 8.55
N PHE A 207 -6.72 -5.75 8.85
CA PHE A 207 -7.56 -4.65 9.34
C PHE A 207 -8.46 -5.14 10.48
N PHE A 208 -8.69 -4.27 11.45
CA PHE A 208 -9.68 -4.53 12.49
C PHE A 208 -11.11 -4.34 11.97
N SER A 209 -12.05 -5.14 12.50
CA SER A 209 -13.47 -4.84 12.38
C SER A 209 -13.82 -3.54 13.14
N HIS A 210 -14.92 -2.89 12.76
CA HIS A 210 -15.35 -1.63 13.36
C HIS A 210 -15.56 -1.73 14.89
N ASP A 211 -15.95 -2.90 15.40
CA ASP A 211 -16.09 -3.18 16.83
C ASP A 211 -14.79 -3.59 17.52
N SER A 212 -13.66 -3.52 16.84
CA SER A 212 -12.30 -3.86 17.32
C SER A 212 -12.10 -5.32 17.75
N LYS A 213 -13.05 -6.22 17.45
CA LYS A 213 -13.04 -7.60 17.98
C LYS A 213 -12.52 -8.65 17.02
N LYS A 214 -12.39 -8.32 15.73
CA LYS A 214 -11.99 -9.25 14.68
C LYS A 214 -10.91 -8.62 13.80
N LEU A 215 -10.12 -9.48 13.17
CA LEU A 215 -9.18 -9.11 12.12
C LEU A 215 -9.59 -9.79 10.82
N VAL A 216 -9.54 -9.05 9.71
CA VAL A 216 -9.49 -9.56 8.34
C VAL A 216 -8.06 -9.42 7.84
N PHE A 217 -7.54 -10.40 7.13
CA PHE A 217 -6.16 -10.38 6.64
C PHE A 217 -6.00 -11.26 5.40
N ARG A 218 -4.93 -11.05 4.66
CA ARG A 218 -4.53 -11.94 3.59
C ARG A 218 -3.73 -13.10 4.15
N SER A 219 -3.96 -14.29 3.57
CA SER A 219 -3.28 -15.51 4.00
C SER A 219 -2.91 -16.37 2.80
N SER A 220 -1.70 -16.92 2.79
CA SER A 220 -1.30 -17.99 1.89
C SER A 220 -1.06 -19.28 2.69
N ARG A 221 -1.32 -20.42 2.06
CA ARG A 221 -1.11 -21.73 2.69
C ARG A 221 -0.59 -22.71 1.67
N PRO A 222 0.74 -22.68 1.40
CA PRO A 222 1.35 -23.61 0.46
C PRO A 222 1.21 -25.05 1.00
N LYS A 223 0.65 -25.96 0.17
CA LYS A 223 0.32 -27.32 0.61
C LYS A 223 1.15 -28.41 -0.07
N THR A 224 1.67 -28.16 -1.28
CA THR A 224 2.51 -29.14 -1.97
C THR A 224 4.00 -28.89 -1.68
N ALA A 225 4.82 -29.88 -1.85
CA ALA A 225 6.26 -29.75 -1.63
C ALA A 225 6.87 -28.67 -2.55
N GLU A 226 6.37 -28.56 -3.78
CA GLU A 226 6.79 -27.56 -4.76
C GLU A 226 6.39 -26.15 -4.28
N ALA A 227 5.13 -25.95 -3.90
CA ALA A 227 4.63 -24.66 -3.41
C ALA A 227 5.35 -24.21 -2.13
N ILE A 228 5.67 -25.15 -1.23
CA ILE A 228 6.45 -24.88 -0.01
C ILE A 228 7.88 -24.46 -0.37
N LYS A 229 8.50 -25.14 -1.33
CA LYS A 229 9.85 -24.79 -1.80
C LYS A 229 9.88 -23.42 -2.51
N GLU A 230 8.83 -23.08 -3.26
CA GLU A 230 8.72 -21.80 -3.94
C GLU A 230 8.48 -20.64 -2.94
N TYR A 231 7.76 -20.92 -1.87
CA TYR A 231 7.48 -19.93 -0.82
C TYR A 231 8.71 -19.62 0.04
N LYS A 232 9.54 -20.60 0.39
CA LYS A 232 10.74 -20.48 1.22
C LYS A 232 11.95 -19.95 0.46
#